data_414d239d3b1496473391fdf345857e3f
#
_entry.id   414d239d3b1496473391fdf345857e3f
#
_cell.length_a   1.000
_cell.length_b   1.000
_cell.length_c   1.000
_cell.angle_alpha   90.00
_cell.angle_beta   90.00
_cell.angle_gamma   90.00
#
_symmetry.space_group_name_H-M   'P 1'
#
loop_
_entity.id
_entity.type
_entity.pdbx_description
1 polymer ?
#
loop_
_entity_poly.entity_id
_entity_poly.type
_entity_poly.pdbx_seq_one_letter_code
_entity_poly.pdbx_strand_id
1 'polypeptide(L)'
;MRNRRSTGDSGAAQLTFDRVTVQTIRKDFYYGLNFLNVWNGLNHIAVNPMEYTTLGKTGLKVSVAGLGCGGPSRLGLRDSSQSENSAIALIRQAIDLGVNFLDTAQTYGTEPVVGKAIAGMPRDRLVISTKKTLPSPGHSNPGAEVKKGLEQSLKLLGTDYIDIYHLHGVEPQDYDFARERLMPAMVQLREQGKIRFIGVTEGFVPDPSHQMLQQSLKEDLWDVVMIGFNLLNPSARRTLFPLTMEKRVGVLNMFAVRRALSQADGLRGVVADLLEKGAIPRGSTNGEDLPDFIWRQSGAATLPEAAYRFCRHEPGVDVVLTGTGNPEHLKSNVESILKPPLPKNVLQRLEELFGDVDYLTGN
;
A
#
# COMPACT_ATOMS: atom_id res chain seq x y z
N MET A 1 10.44 -28.57 85.51
CA MET A 1 11.81 -28.12 85.76
C MET A 1 12.50 -27.90 84.48
N ARG A 2 13.07 -26.70 84.32
CA ARG A 2 14.16 -26.25 83.37
C ARG A 2 13.99 -26.49 81.86
N ASN A 3 13.66 -25.44 81.09
CA ASN A 3 14.55 -24.43 80.53
C ASN A 3 15.54 -24.94 79.48
N ARG A 4 15.39 -24.52 78.23
CA ARG A 4 16.28 -23.57 77.47
C ARG A 4 15.95 -23.52 76.00
N ARG A 5 15.65 -22.35 75.58
CA ARG A 5 16.05 -21.50 74.47
C ARG A 5 17.19 -22.03 73.52
N SER A 6 17.02 -21.86 72.24
CA SER A 6 17.88 -21.03 71.39
C SER A 6 17.43 -21.12 69.91
N THR A 7 17.08 -20.00 69.37
CA THR A 7 17.75 -19.20 68.34
C THR A 7 17.89 -19.84 66.94
N GLY A 8 17.23 -19.25 66.05
CA GLY A 8 17.18 -18.93 64.69
C GLY A 8 18.41 -19.19 63.85
N ASP A 9 18.19 -19.61 62.63
CA ASP A 9 19.06 -19.22 61.55
C ASP A 9 18.26 -19.15 60.24
N SER A 10 18.40 -18.03 59.58
CA SER A 10 17.81 -17.68 58.29
C SER A 10 18.73 -18.17 57.17
N GLY A 11 18.40 -19.27 56.53
CA GLY A 11 19.11 -19.76 55.35
C GLY A 11 18.52 -19.22 54.08
N ALA A 12 19.11 -18.15 53.52
CA ALA A 12 18.84 -17.70 52.18
C ALA A 12 19.37 -18.73 51.15
N ALA A 13 18.47 -19.39 50.45
CA ALA A 13 18.78 -20.24 49.34
C ALA A 13 19.21 -19.39 48.12
N GLN A 14 20.48 -19.36 47.84
CA GLN A 14 21.09 -18.75 46.68
C GLN A 14 20.94 -19.73 45.48
N LEU A 15 20.01 -19.37 44.55
CA LEU A 15 19.85 -20.11 43.31
C LEU A 15 20.99 -19.75 42.35
N THR A 16 21.94 -20.63 42.20
CA THR A 16 22.96 -20.63 41.14
C THR A 16 22.32 -21.11 39.85
N PHE A 17 22.21 -20.21 38.86
CA PHE A 17 21.81 -20.57 37.51
C PHE A 17 23.03 -21.11 36.74
N ASP A 18 22.96 -22.37 36.38
CA ASP A 18 23.96 -23.04 35.56
C ASP A 18 23.97 -22.53 34.13
N ARG A 19 25.14 -22.27 33.57
CA ARG A 19 25.42 -21.69 32.23
C ARG A 19 25.17 -22.63 31.04
N VAL A 20 24.45 -23.71 31.17
CA VAL A 20 24.33 -24.74 30.13
C VAL A 20 23.05 -24.66 29.29
N THR A 21 22.08 -23.82 29.63
CA THR A 21 20.74 -23.85 29.00
C THR A 21 20.54 -22.81 27.89
N VAL A 22 21.55 -22.06 27.45
CA VAL A 22 21.40 -20.98 26.45
C VAL A 22 21.65 -21.43 25.00
N GLN A 23 22.19 -22.63 24.77
CA GLN A 23 22.54 -23.07 23.40
C GLN A 23 21.51 -23.96 22.68
N THR A 24 20.45 -24.42 23.35
CA THR A 24 19.51 -25.39 22.74
C THR A 24 18.15 -24.78 22.35
N ILE A 25 17.91 -23.47 22.53
CA ILE A 25 16.64 -22.81 22.16
C ILE A 25 16.83 -21.89 20.93
N ARG A 26 17.55 -22.36 19.92
CA ARG A 26 17.76 -21.56 18.70
C ARG A 26 17.13 -22.11 17.41
N LYS A 27 16.27 -23.11 17.46
CA LYS A 27 15.77 -23.71 16.20
C LYS A 27 14.27 -23.82 15.98
N ASP A 28 13.40 -23.60 16.95
CA ASP A 28 11.98 -23.89 16.73
C ASP A 28 10.99 -22.86 17.31
N PHE A 29 11.17 -21.56 17.15
CA PHE A 29 10.08 -20.61 17.44
C PHE A 29 10.23 -19.31 16.62
N TYR A 30 9.80 -19.37 15.35
CA TYR A 30 9.53 -18.18 14.53
C TYR A 30 8.06 -18.16 14.10
N TYR A 31 7.15 -18.12 15.06
CA TYR A 31 5.78 -17.66 14.83
C TYR A 31 5.36 -16.77 16.00
N GLY A 32 5.37 -15.46 15.75
CA GLY A 32 4.44 -14.49 16.33
C GLY A 32 4.49 -14.27 17.82
N LEU A 33 5.54 -13.63 18.35
CA LEU A 33 5.44 -12.74 19.52
C LEU A 33 6.77 -11.96 19.60
N ASN A 34 6.71 -10.65 19.43
CA ASN A 34 7.83 -9.76 19.67
C ASN A 34 8.17 -9.71 21.16
N PHE A 35 9.10 -10.54 21.63
CA PHE A 35 9.58 -10.56 23.02
C PHE A 35 10.61 -9.45 23.34
N LEU A 36 10.76 -8.42 22.51
CA LEU A 36 11.72 -7.33 22.76
C LEU A 36 11.14 -6.13 23.54
N ASN A 37 9.87 -6.16 23.95
CA ASN A 37 9.24 -5.03 24.63
C ASN A 37 9.16 -5.10 26.17
N VAL A 38 9.90 -5.96 26.86
CA VAL A 38 9.78 -6.09 28.31
C VAL A 38 10.87 -5.33 29.09
N TRP A 39 11.84 -4.67 28.40
CA TRP A 39 13.01 -4.15 29.14
C TRP A 39 13.33 -2.67 29.04
N ASN A 40 12.48 -1.85 28.46
CA ASN A 40 12.66 -0.40 28.56
C ASN A 40 11.34 0.25 29.01
N GLY A 41 11.29 0.68 30.25
CA GLY A 41 10.20 1.46 30.84
C GLY A 41 10.08 2.87 30.23
N LEU A 42 9.91 2.97 28.91
CA LEU A 42 9.53 4.18 28.21
C LEU A 42 8.19 3.89 27.52
N ASN A 43 7.24 4.80 27.68
CA ASN A 43 5.91 4.78 27.05
C ASN A 43 6.00 4.51 25.54
N HIS A 44 6.13 3.25 25.10
CA HIS A 44 5.88 2.86 23.74
C HIS A 44 4.37 2.82 23.57
N ILE A 45 3.83 3.82 22.87
CA ILE A 45 2.51 3.72 22.24
C ILE A 45 2.55 2.41 21.46
N ALA A 46 1.70 1.45 21.84
CA ALA A 46 1.65 0.16 21.17
C ALA A 46 1.31 0.40 19.70
N VAL A 47 2.30 0.27 18.82
CA VAL A 47 2.07 0.27 17.37
C VAL A 47 1.30 -1.02 17.06
N ASN A 48 0.15 -0.91 16.43
CA ASN A 48 -0.59 -2.09 15.99
C ASN A 48 0.32 -2.93 15.08
N PRO A 49 0.38 -4.26 15.29
CA PRO A 49 1.19 -5.12 14.43
C PRO A 49 0.69 -5.03 12.98
N MET A 50 1.60 -5.18 12.01
CA MET A 50 1.25 -5.21 10.60
C MET A 50 0.21 -6.31 10.34
N GLU A 51 -0.87 -5.93 9.69
CA GLU A 51 -1.88 -6.86 9.20
C GLU A 51 -1.53 -7.35 7.79
N TYR A 52 -1.90 -8.60 7.51
CA TYR A 52 -1.68 -9.22 6.20
C TYR A 52 -2.98 -9.79 5.66
N THR A 53 -3.14 -9.72 4.35
CA THR A 53 -4.26 -10.31 3.61
C THR A 53 -3.75 -11.19 2.46
N THR A 54 -4.65 -11.91 1.81
CA THR A 54 -4.36 -12.60 0.56
C THR A 54 -4.77 -11.71 -0.60
N LEU A 55 -3.87 -11.46 -1.54
CA LEU A 55 -4.11 -10.60 -2.70
C LEU A 55 -4.98 -11.34 -3.74
N GLY A 56 -6.27 -11.14 -3.70
CA GLY A 56 -7.23 -11.78 -4.59
C GLY A 56 -7.03 -13.30 -4.74
N LYS A 57 -7.03 -13.80 -5.98
CA LYS A 57 -6.81 -15.22 -6.31
C LYS A 57 -5.34 -15.63 -6.40
N THR A 58 -4.39 -14.69 -6.20
CA THR A 58 -2.95 -14.95 -6.39
C THR A 58 -2.35 -15.86 -5.33
N GLY A 59 -2.97 -15.96 -4.16
CA GLY A 59 -2.42 -16.68 -3.01
C GLY A 59 -1.25 -15.94 -2.33
N LEU A 60 -0.84 -14.77 -2.83
CA LEU A 60 0.21 -13.95 -2.21
C LEU A 60 -0.29 -13.40 -0.88
N LYS A 61 0.46 -13.64 0.19
CA LYS A 61 0.24 -12.99 1.48
C LYS A 61 0.93 -11.63 1.48
N VAL A 62 0.15 -10.55 1.47
CA VAL A 62 0.63 -9.17 1.38
C VAL A 62 0.27 -8.36 2.62
N SER A 63 1.13 -7.44 3.01
CA SER A 63 0.79 -6.44 4.02
C SER A 63 -0.30 -5.50 3.50
N VAL A 64 -1.23 -5.13 4.35
CA VAL A 64 -2.34 -4.23 3.97
C VAL A 64 -1.88 -2.81 3.63
N ALA A 65 -0.68 -2.43 4.09
CA ALA A 65 0.05 -1.25 3.65
C ALA A 65 1.14 -1.67 2.66
N GLY A 66 1.19 -1.04 1.49
CA GLY A 66 2.25 -1.22 0.50
C GLY A 66 3.09 0.04 0.34
N LEU A 67 4.39 -0.11 0.09
CA LEU A 67 5.25 1.02 -0.22
C LEU A 67 5.24 1.32 -1.72
N GLY A 68 4.66 2.46 -2.10
CA GLY A 68 4.75 3.03 -3.44
C GLY A 68 6.06 3.80 -3.61
N CYS A 69 6.93 3.32 -4.49
CA CYS A 69 8.24 3.92 -4.76
C CYS A 69 8.23 5.01 -5.85
N GLY A 70 7.04 5.35 -6.37
CA GLY A 70 6.83 6.36 -7.40
C GLY A 70 6.26 7.67 -6.86
N GLY A 71 5.38 8.26 -7.68
CA GLY A 71 4.67 9.48 -7.36
C GLY A 71 5.54 10.73 -7.29
N PRO A 72 5.05 11.81 -6.67
CA PRO A 72 5.77 13.07 -6.60
C PRO A 72 7.08 13.01 -5.83
N SER A 73 7.17 12.19 -4.78
CA SER A 73 8.36 12.11 -3.92
C SER A 73 9.45 11.20 -4.50
N ARG A 74 9.08 10.11 -5.19
CA ARG A 74 10.02 9.07 -5.64
C ARG A 74 11.01 8.68 -4.53
N LEU A 75 10.48 8.34 -3.33
CA LEU A 75 11.30 8.04 -2.15
C LEU A 75 12.21 9.20 -1.69
N GLY A 76 11.84 10.44 -1.99
CA GLY A 76 12.65 11.62 -1.73
C GLY A 76 13.64 11.99 -2.83
N LEU A 77 13.87 11.14 -3.84
CA LEU A 77 14.88 11.34 -4.87
C LEU A 77 14.62 12.52 -5.84
N ARG A 78 13.45 13.15 -5.76
CA ARG A 78 13.20 14.42 -6.47
C ARG A 78 13.76 15.65 -5.75
N ASP A 79 14.01 15.52 -4.47
CA ASP A 79 14.65 16.56 -3.68
C ASP A 79 16.17 16.37 -3.76
N SER A 80 16.87 17.34 -4.33
CA SER A 80 18.33 17.29 -4.50
C SER A 80 19.10 17.23 -3.18
N SER A 81 18.45 17.52 -2.05
CA SER A 81 19.03 17.38 -0.71
C SER A 81 19.02 15.94 -0.20
N GLN A 82 18.22 15.06 -0.82
CA GLN A 82 18.08 13.65 -0.43
C GLN A 82 19.04 12.78 -1.22
N SER A 83 19.62 11.80 -0.53
CA SER A 83 20.57 10.86 -1.13
C SER A 83 19.89 9.52 -1.49
N GLU A 84 20.53 8.76 -2.37
CA GLU A 84 20.12 7.39 -2.65
C GLU A 84 20.13 6.53 -1.37
N ASN A 85 21.11 6.74 -0.48
CA ASN A 85 21.18 6.03 0.80
C ASN A 85 19.99 6.34 1.71
N SER A 86 19.47 7.57 1.69
CA SER A 86 18.25 7.94 2.43
C SER A 86 17.04 7.18 1.88
N ALA A 87 16.91 7.05 0.56
CA ALA A 87 15.85 6.28 -0.06
C ALA A 87 15.96 4.77 0.23
N ILE A 88 17.18 4.20 0.24
CA ILE A 88 17.43 2.81 0.65
C ILE A 88 17.02 2.60 2.12
N ALA A 89 17.40 3.53 3.01
CA ALA A 89 17.04 3.45 4.43
C ALA A 89 15.51 3.53 4.62
N LEU A 90 14.82 4.37 3.85
CA LEU A 90 13.35 4.48 3.88
C LEU A 90 12.66 3.17 3.50
N ILE A 91 13.13 2.50 2.43
CA ILE A 91 12.59 1.19 2.02
C ILE A 91 12.81 0.14 3.12
N ARG A 92 14.01 0.10 3.70
CA ARG A 92 14.33 -0.83 4.80
C ARG A 92 13.48 -0.56 6.03
N GLN A 93 13.26 0.72 6.38
CA GLN A 93 12.34 1.10 7.45
C GLN A 93 10.90 0.61 7.18
N ALA A 94 10.41 0.70 5.93
CA ALA A 94 9.10 0.14 5.60
C ALA A 94 9.05 -1.37 5.85
N ILE A 95 10.10 -2.10 5.45
CA ILE A 95 10.19 -3.55 5.68
C ILE A 95 10.27 -3.86 7.19
N ASP A 96 11.01 -3.08 7.96
CA ASP A 96 11.10 -3.23 9.43
C ASP A 96 9.76 -2.94 10.13
N LEU A 97 8.92 -2.08 9.55
CA LEU A 97 7.53 -1.87 9.97
C LEU A 97 6.57 -2.99 9.54
N GLY A 98 7.07 -4.03 8.87
CA GLY A 98 6.29 -5.19 8.43
C GLY A 98 5.71 -5.07 7.02
N VAL A 99 6.01 -4.00 6.27
CA VAL A 99 5.60 -3.89 4.86
C VAL A 99 6.38 -4.92 4.04
N ASN A 100 5.67 -5.83 3.38
CA ASN A 100 6.27 -6.78 2.46
C ASN A 100 5.93 -6.52 0.99
N PHE A 101 5.07 -5.53 0.71
CA PHE A 101 4.64 -5.17 -0.64
C PHE A 101 5.36 -3.90 -1.10
N LEU A 102 6.23 -4.04 -2.12
CA LEU A 102 6.98 -2.94 -2.71
C LEU A 102 6.51 -2.71 -4.15
N ASP A 103 6.00 -1.52 -4.43
CA ASP A 103 5.48 -1.14 -5.74
C ASP A 103 6.36 -0.09 -6.41
N THR A 104 6.93 -0.43 -7.55
CA THR A 104 7.74 0.46 -8.38
C THR A 104 7.27 0.46 -9.83
N ALA A 105 7.99 1.12 -10.72
CA ALA A 105 7.78 1.07 -12.16
C ALA A 105 9.06 1.51 -12.89
N GLN A 106 9.23 1.06 -14.11
CA GLN A 106 10.36 1.44 -14.97
C GLN A 106 10.47 2.98 -15.12
N THR A 107 9.32 3.66 -15.29
CA THR A 107 9.27 5.12 -15.47
C THR A 107 9.55 5.92 -14.20
N TYR A 108 9.56 5.27 -13.04
CA TYR A 108 9.86 5.97 -11.79
C TYR A 108 11.36 6.19 -11.59
N GLY A 109 12.19 5.32 -12.18
CA GLY A 109 13.64 5.35 -12.01
C GLY A 109 14.10 4.86 -10.62
N THR A 110 13.19 4.24 -9.85
CA THR A 110 13.47 3.80 -8.47
C THR A 110 13.80 2.30 -8.37
N GLU A 111 13.68 1.53 -9.45
CA GLU A 111 14.03 0.10 -9.45
C GLU A 111 15.45 -0.18 -8.95
N PRO A 112 16.52 0.58 -9.34
CA PRO A 112 17.86 0.35 -8.82
C PRO A 112 17.97 0.52 -7.30
N VAL A 113 17.24 1.51 -6.76
CA VAL A 113 17.24 1.80 -5.32
C VAL A 113 16.50 0.71 -4.55
N VAL A 114 15.36 0.24 -5.09
CA VAL A 114 14.64 -0.91 -4.53
C VAL A 114 15.54 -2.14 -4.53
N GLY A 115 16.21 -2.45 -5.65
CA GLY A 115 17.16 -3.57 -5.75
C GLY A 115 18.27 -3.52 -4.70
N LYS A 116 18.89 -2.34 -4.49
CA LYS A 116 19.92 -2.15 -3.45
C LYS A 116 19.35 -2.29 -2.03
N ALA A 117 18.13 -1.84 -1.81
CA ALA A 117 17.50 -1.92 -0.49
C ALA A 117 17.22 -3.37 -0.06
N ILE A 118 16.77 -4.21 -1.00
CA ILE A 118 16.40 -5.61 -0.74
C ILE A 118 17.57 -6.59 -0.89
N ALA A 119 18.73 -6.14 -1.35
CA ALA A 119 19.90 -6.99 -1.52
C ALA A 119 20.25 -7.73 -0.24
N GLY A 120 20.42 -9.06 -0.35
CA GLY A 120 20.72 -9.95 0.78
C GLY A 120 19.50 -10.35 1.63
N MET A 121 18.31 -9.86 1.33
CA MET A 121 17.06 -10.29 2.00
C MET A 121 16.52 -11.57 1.33
N PRO A 122 15.84 -12.47 2.09
CA PRO A 122 15.12 -13.59 1.50
C PRO A 122 14.03 -13.07 0.53
N ARG A 123 14.20 -13.39 -0.76
CA ARG A 123 13.35 -12.85 -1.84
C ARG A 123 11.87 -13.25 -1.70
N ASP A 124 11.62 -14.43 -1.18
CA ASP A 124 10.29 -15.00 -0.95
C ASP A 124 9.50 -14.32 0.18
N ARG A 125 10.16 -13.49 0.99
CA ARG A 125 9.49 -12.67 2.02
C ARG A 125 8.93 -11.37 1.50
N LEU A 126 9.26 -11.00 0.27
CA LEU A 126 8.85 -9.74 -0.36
C LEU A 126 7.97 -10.01 -1.58
N VAL A 127 6.98 -9.18 -1.76
CA VAL A 127 6.16 -9.11 -2.97
C VAL A 127 6.55 -7.85 -3.74
N ILE A 128 7.16 -8.04 -4.90
CA ILE A 128 7.63 -6.95 -5.76
C ILE A 128 6.68 -6.77 -6.92
N SER A 129 6.12 -5.58 -7.03
CA SER A 129 5.30 -5.11 -8.13
C SER A 129 6.10 -4.08 -8.94
N THR A 130 6.19 -4.29 -10.25
CA THR A 130 6.73 -3.28 -11.18
C THR A 130 5.92 -3.22 -12.46
N LYS A 131 6.19 -2.23 -13.32
CA LYS A 131 5.30 -1.87 -14.41
C LYS A 131 6.06 -1.41 -15.64
N LYS A 132 5.50 -1.71 -16.81
CA LYS A 132 5.94 -1.20 -18.12
C LYS A 132 4.86 -0.33 -18.74
N THR A 133 5.24 0.90 -19.10
CA THR A 133 4.39 1.75 -19.94
C THR A 133 4.20 1.11 -21.31
N LEU A 134 3.03 1.25 -21.88
CA LEU A 134 2.72 0.69 -23.20
C LEU A 134 3.68 1.25 -24.25
N PRO A 135 4.25 0.40 -25.10
CA PRO A 135 4.91 0.87 -26.31
C PRO A 135 3.89 1.53 -27.25
N SER A 136 4.36 2.39 -28.14
CA SER A 136 3.49 3.01 -29.16
C SER A 136 2.70 1.94 -29.92
N PRO A 137 1.40 2.16 -30.21
CA PRO A 137 0.61 1.26 -31.04
C PRO A 137 1.22 0.99 -32.43
N GLY A 138 1.98 1.95 -32.98
CA GLY A 138 2.72 1.80 -34.24
C GLY A 138 4.03 1.03 -34.16
N HIS A 139 4.43 0.55 -32.95
CA HIS A 139 5.65 -0.23 -32.79
C HIS A 139 5.58 -1.56 -33.55
N SER A 140 6.59 -1.90 -34.33
CA SER A 140 6.60 -3.12 -35.17
C SER A 140 6.51 -4.42 -34.36
N ASN A 141 7.11 -4.46 -33.17
CA ASN A 141 7.07 -5.60 -32.25
C ASN A 141 6.87 -5.15 -30.80
N PRO A 142 5.64 -4.75 -30.42
CA PRO A 142 5.38 -4.19 -29.09
C PRO A 142 5.55 -5.23 -27.98
N GLY A 143 5.28 -6.51 -28.24
CA GLY A 143 5.50 -7.59 -27.27
C GLY A 143 6.99 -7.77 -26.93
N ALA A 144 7.88 -7.59 -27.88
CA ALA A 144 9.33 -7.64 -27.63
C ALA A 144 9.78 -6.49 -26.71
N GLU A 145 9.18 -5.30 -26.85
CA GLU A 145 9.49 -4.17 -25.96
C GLU A 145 9.02 -4.42 -24.51
N VAL A 146 7.89 -5.10 -24.32
CA VAL A 146 7.43 -5.53 -22.99
C VAL A 146 8.44 -6.49 -22.36
N LYS A 147 8.90 -7.51 -23.14
CA LYS A 147 9.91 -8.48 -22.68
C LYS A 147 11.23 -7.81 -22.31
N LYS A 148 11.72 -6.94 -23.18
CA LYS A 148 12.96 -6.16 -22.95
C LYS A 148 12.84 -5.28 -21.71
N GLY A 149 11.68 -4.67 -21.49
CA GLY A 149 11.40 -3.89 -20.28
C GLY A 149 11.50 -4.75 -19.01
N LEU A 150 10.92 -5.96 -19.01
CA LEU A 150 11.04 -6.87 -17.89
C LEU A 150 12.50 -7.28 -17.62
N GLU A 151 13.26 -7.66 -18.65
CA GLU A 151 14.68 -8.03 -18.47
C GLU A 151 15.50 -6.90 -17.83
N GLN A 152 15.21 -5.66 -18.22
CA GLN A 152 15.83 -4.50 -17.59
C GLN A 152 15.40 -4.35 -16.12
N SER A 153 14.10 -4.49 -15.81
CA SER A 153 13.59 -4.43 -14.46
C SER A 153 14.21 -5.50 -13.57
N LEU A 154 14.29 -6.75 -14.03
CA LEU A 154 14.94 -7.86 -13.31
C LEU A 154 16.38 -7.53 -12.96
N LYS A 155 17.15 -7.01 -13.94
CA LYS A 155 18.54 -6.58 -13.73
C LYS A 155 18.66 -5.45 -12.73
N LEU A 156 17.80 -4.43 -12.79
CA LEU A 156 17.85 -3.28 -11.89
C LEU A 156 17.42 -3.63 -10.47
N LEU A 157 16.46 -4.52 -10.32
CA LEU A 157 15.97 -5.02 -9.04
C LEU A 157 16.86 -6.12 -8.45
N GLY A 158 17.78 -6.72 -9.23
CA GLY A 158 18.68 -7.76 -8.78
C GLY A 158 17.94 -9.05 -8.38
N THR A 159 16.92 -9.45 -9.17
CA THR A 159 16.08 -10.62 -8.90
C THR A 159 15.78 -11.39 -10.17
N ASP A 160 15.51 -12.69 -10.05
CA ASP A 160 15.22 -13.56 -11.18
C ASP A 160 13.74 -13.57 -11.57
N TYR A 161 12.86 -13.06 -10.71
CA TYR A 161 11.43 -12.97 -10.98
C TYR A 161 10.78 -11.75 -10.33
N ILE A 162 9.67 -11.30 -10.91
CA ILE A 162 8.76 -10.29 -10.37
C ILE A 162 7.46 -10.96 -9.94
N ASP A 163 6.91 -10.59 -8.78
CA ASP A 163 5.66 -11.17 -8.33
C ASP A 163 4.49 -10.66 -9.18
N ILE A 164 4.40 -9.36 -9.42
CA ILE A 164 3.33 -8.78 -10.23
C ILE A 164 3.92 -7.82 -11.25
N TYR A 165 3.72 -8.11 -12.54
CA TYR A 165 4.15 -7.24 -13.62
C TYR A 165 2.94 -6.61 -14.29
N HIS A 166 2.88 -5.28 -14.30
CA HIS A 166 1.72 -4.55 -14.81
C HIS A 166 1.98 -3.90 -16.17
N LEU A 167 0.93 -3.83 -16.98
CA LEU A 167 0.83 -2.81 -18.02
C LEU A 167 0.41 -1.49 -17.33
N HIS A 168 1.20 -0.43 -17.56
CA HIS A 168 1.18 0.78 -16.74
C HIS A 168 0.38 1.91 -17.36
N GLY A 169 -0.64 2.39 -16.65
CA GLY A 169 -1.41 3.58 -17.01
C GLY A 169 -2.20 3.37 -18.29
N VAL A 170 -2.85 2.22 -18.44
CA VAL A 170 -3.68 1.92 -19.61
C VAL A 170 -4.89 2.83 -19.59
N GLU A 171 -5.15 3.47 -20.73
CA GLU A 171 -6.33 4.32 -20.94
C GLU A 171 -7.40 3.56 -21.75
N PRO A 172 -8.67 3.99 -21.73
CA PRO A 172 -9.76 3.27 -22.42
C PRO A 172 -9.47 2.97 -23.91
N GLN A 173 -8.90 3.94 -24.62
CA GLN A 173 -8.58 3.81 -26.05
C GLN A 173 -7.40 2.86 -26.33
N ASP A 174 -6.56 2.57 -25.33
CA ASP A 174 -5.39 1.70 -25.44
C ASP A 174 -5.66 0.27 -25.00
N TYR A 175 -6.84 -0.01 -24.43
CA TYR A 175 -7.12 -1.30 -23.83
C TYR A 175 -7.08 -2.46 -24.84
N ASP A 176 -7.69 -2.30 -26.01
CA ASP A 176 -7.68 -3.34 -27.03
C ASP A 176 -6.27 -3.64 -27.52
N PHE A 177 -5.44 -2.60 -27.72
CA PHE A 177 -4.02 -2.79 -28.04
C PHE A 177 -3.27 -3.55 -26.94
N ALA A 178 -3.49 -3.19 -25.68
CA ALA A 178 -2.89 -3.88 -24.55
C ALA A 178 -3.29 -5.35 -24.51
N ARG A 179 -4.57 -5.65 -24.66
CA ARG A 179 -5.15 -6.99 -24.68
C ARG A 179 -4.64 -7.85 -25.84
N GLU A 180 -4.68 -7.32 -27.06
CA GLU A 180 -4.41 -8.12 -28.26
C GLU A 180 -2.92 -8.24 -28.58
N ARG A 181 -2.17 -7.16 -28.35
CA ARG A 181 -0.78 -7.07 -28.81
C ARG A 181 0.26 -7.27 -27.70
N LEU A 182 -0.08 -7.00 -26.43
CA LEU A 182 0.87 -7.09 -25.32
C LEU A 182 0.60 -8.30 -24.41
N MET A 183 -0.65 -8.68 -24.20
CA MET A 183 -1.01 -9.83 -23.34
C MET A 183 -0.30 -11.13 -23.76
N PRO A 184 -0.14 -11.50 -25.03
CA PRO A 184 0.61 -12.70 -25.40
C PRO A 184 2.05 -12.71 -24.90
N ALA A 185 2.70 -11.54 -24.85
CA ALA A 185 4.05 -11.43 -24.30
C ALA A 185 4.05 -11.58 -22.76
N MET A 186 3.05 -11.02 -22.08
CA MET A 186 2.88 -11.18 -20.63
C MET A 186 2.67 -12.65 -20.23
N VAL A 187 1.83 -13.37 -20.99
CA VAL A 187 1.60 -14.82 -20.77
C VAL A 187 2.90 -15.61 -20.94
N GLN A 188 3.67 -15.36 -22.00
CA GLN A 188 4.95 -16.03 -22.21
C GLN A 188 5.96 -15.75 -21.09
N LEU A 189 6.00 -14.52 -20.55
CA LEU A 189 6.87 -14.17 -19.43
C LEU A 189 6.46 -14.93 -18.15
N ARG A 190 5.16 -15.13 -17.92
CA ARG A 190 4.64 -15.94 -16.84
C ARG A 190 4.98 -17.42 -17.00
N GLU A 191 4.81 -17.99 -18.19
CA GLU A 191 5.18 -19.36 -18.50
C GLU A 191 6.68 -19.63 -18.33
N GLN A 192 7.53 -18.61 -18.57
CA GLN A 192 8.97 -18.65 -18.31
C GLN A 192 9.34 -18.51 -16.85
N GLY A 193 8.37 -18.28 -15.97
CA GLY A 193 8.61 -18.06 -14.53
C GLY A 193 9.24 -16.70 -14.18
N LYS A 194 9.37 -15.78 -15.15
CA LYS A 194 9.95 -14.44 -14.93
C LYS A 194 8.98 -13.48 -14.24
N ILE A 195 7.69 -13.71 -14.38
CA ILE A 195 6.64 -13.05 -13.61
C ILE A 195 5.71 -14.10 -13.03
N ARG A 196 5.14 -13.84 -11.86
CA ARG A 196 4.17 -14.78 -11.25
C ARG A 196 2.75 -14.44 -11.66
N PHE A 197 2.41 -13.16 -11.63
CA PHE A 197 1.05 -12.66 -11.89
C PHE A 197 1.08 -11.47 -12.85
N ILE A 198 0.00 -11.34 -13.62
CA ILE A 198 -0.21 -10.30 -14.61
C ILE A 198 -1.14 -9.24 -14.03
N GLY A 199 -0.70 -7.99 -14.06
CA GLY A 199 -1.49 -6.87 -13.59
C GLY A 199 -1.73 -5.80 -14.65
N VAL A 200 -2.69 -4.93 -14.37
CA VAL A 200 -2.93 -3.70 -15.13
C VAL A 200 -3.18 -2.54 -14.18
N THR A 201 -2.72 -1.36 -14.55
CA THR A 201 -3.04 -0.13 -13.83
C THR A 201 -3.80 0.81 -14.76
N GLU A 202 -4.82 1.46 -14.24
CA GLU A 202 -5.50 2.51 -14.99
C GLU A 202 -4.71 3.81 -15.04
N GLY A 203 -4.99 4.64 -16.01
CA GLY A 203 -4.60 6.04 -16.05
C GLY A 203 -5.64 6.89 -15.30
N PHE A 204 -5.65 6.87 -13.97
CA PHE A 204 -6.72 7.48 -13.17
C PHE A 204 -6.94 8.98 -13.41
N VAL A 205 -5.92 9.72 -13.82
CA VAL A 205 -6.09 11.16 -14.11
C VAL A 205 -6.89 11.40 -15.39
N PRO A 206 -6.61 10.73 -16.53
CA PRO A 206 -7.44 10.84 -17.71
C PRO A 206 -8.75 10.04 -17.65
N ASP A 207 -8.84 9.00 -16.80
CA ASP A 207 -10.01 8.12 -16.66
C ASP A 207 -10.45 7.96 -15.19
N PRO A 208 -10.89 9.06 -14.54
CA PRO A 208 -11.29 9.00 -13.13
C PRO A 208 -12.61 8.26 -12.88
N SER A 209 -13.38 7.95 -13.91
CA SER A 209 -14.59 7.12 -13.87
C SER A 209 -14.33 5.63 -14.13
N HIS A 210 -13.05 5.23 -14.27
CA HIS A 210 -12.61 3.83 -14.37
C HIS A 210 -13.11 3.07 -15.60
N GLN A 211 -13.35 3.73 -16.74
CA GLN A 211 -13.91 3.09 -17.94
C GLN A 211 -13.04 1.94 -18.43
N MET A 212 -11.70 2.12 -18.44
CA MET A 212 -10.76 1.07 -18.85
C MET A 212 -10.88 -0.16 -17.95
N LEU A 213 -10.90 0.01 -16.63
CA LEU A 213 -11.02 -1.12 -15.71
C LEU A 213 -12.41 -1.78 -15.76
N GLN A 214 -13.48 -1.01 -15.95
CA GLN A 214 -14.82 -1.58 -16.18
C GLN A 214 -14.86 -2.47 -17.44
N GLN A 215 -14.14 -2.09 -18.49
CA GLN A 215 -13.99 -2.93 -19.68
C GLN A 215 -13.12 -4.15 -19.39
N SER A 216 -11.98 -3.97 -18.77
CA SER A 216 -10.99 -5.02 -18.52
C SER A 216 -11.48 -6.13 -17.59
N LEU A 217 -12.31 -5.78 -16.60
CA LEU A 217 -12.86 -6.74 -15.63
C LEU A 217 -14.00 -7.60 -16.20
N LYS A 218 -14.47 -7.34 -17.42
CA LYS A 218 -15.38 -8.27 -18.13
C LYS A 218 -14.66 -9.55 -18.56
N GLU A 219 -13.33 -9.49 -18.69
CA GLU A 219 -12.49 -10.60 -19.11
C GLU A 219 -11.68 -11.18 -17.92
N ASP A 220 -11.24 -12.42 -18.01
CA ASP A 220 -10.48 -13.08 -16.94
C ASP A 220 -8.97 -13.08 -17.23
N LEU A 221 -8.46 -11.94 -17.72
CA LEU A 221 -7.07 -11.79 -18.12
C LEU A 221 -6.14 -11.31 -16.98
N TRP A 222 -6.70 -10.63 -16.00
CA TRP A 222 -5.94 -9.93 -14.98
C TRP A 222 -6.00 -10.64 -13.64
N ASP A 223 -4.84 -10.81 -13.02
CA ASP A 223 -4.74 -11.35 -11.66
C ASP A 223 -4.82 -10.23 -10.62
N VAL A 224 -4.28 -9.04 -10.96
CA VAL A 224 -4.21 -7.87 -10.08
C VAL A 224 -4.52 -6.59 -10.86
N VAL A 225 -5.29 -5.69 -10.26
CA VAL A 225 -5.57 -4.35 -10.80
C VAL A 225 -5.13 -3.27 -9.80
N MET A 226 -4.69 -2.13 -10.34
CA MET A 226 -4.35 -0.96 -9.52
C MET A 226 -5.36 0.15 -9.81
N ILE A 227 -6.09 0.55 -8.76
CA ILE A 227 -7.26 1.41 -8.82
C ILE A 227 -7.00 2.70 -8.06
N GLY A 228 -7.35 3.85 -8.66
CA GLY A 228 -7.44 5.13 -7.98
C GLY A 228 -8.72 5.19 -7.14
N PHE A 229 -8.59 5.25 -5.82
CA PHE A 229 -9.74 5.32 -4.93
C PHE A 229 -9.39 6.17 -3.70
N ASN A 230 -10.26 7.12 -3.39
CA ASN A 230 -10.13 7.98 -2.22
C ASN A 230 -11.47 8.55 -1.80
N LEU A 231 -11.53 9.27 -0.69
CA LEU A 231 -12.77 9.81 -0.15
C LEU A 231 -13.43 10.89 -1.02
N LEU A 232 -12.71 11.50 -1.99
CA LEU A 232 -13.25 12.48 -2.94
C LEU A 232 -13.80 11.83 -4.22
N ASN A 233 -13.36 10.63 -4.55
CA ASN A 233 -13.85 9.83 -5.66
C ASN A 233 -13.99 8.37 -5.22
N PRO A 234 -15.13 8.00 -4.64
CA PRO A 234 -15.39 6.63 -4.22
C PRO A 234 -16.11 5.79 -5.31
N SER A 235 -16.10 6.21 -6.57
CA SER A 235 -16.89 5.59 -7.66
C SER A 235 -16.54 4.12 -7.91
N ALA A 236 -15.27 3.71 -7.66
CA ALA A 236 -14.85 2.31 -7.75
C ALA A 236 -15.66 1.36 -6.83
N ARG A 237 -16.22 1.86 -5.72
CA ARG A 237 -17.12 1.13 -4.82
C ARG A 237 -18.29 0.52 -5.56
N ARG A 238 -18.86 1.26 -6.51
CA ARG A 238 -20.05 0.84 -7.28
C ARG A 238 -19.68 0.16 -8.58
N THR A 239 -18.60 0.58 -9.20
CA THR A 239 -18.27 0.19 -10.58
C THR A 239 -17.28 -0.95 -10.69
N LEU A 240 -16.36 -1.12 -9.74
CA LEU A 240 -15.25 -2.06 -9.85
C LEU A 240 -15.22 -3.10 -8.74
N PHE A 241 -15.34 -2.70 -7.47
CA PHE A 241 -15.14 -3.63 -6.35
C PHE A 241 -16.10 -4.82 -6.33
N PRO A 242 -17.39 -4.71 -6.72
CA PRO A 242 -18.24 -5.89 -6.85
C PRO A 242 -17.68 -6.92 -7.84
N LEU A 243 -17.13 -6.47 -8.97
CA LEU A 243 -16.54 -7.33 -10.01
C LEU A 243 -15.20 -7.94 -9.55
N THR A 244 -14.34 -7.14 -8.92
CA THR A 244 -13.05 -7.65 -8.42
C THR A 244 -13.23 -8.69 -7.33
N MET A 245 -14.19 -8.49 -6.42
CA MET A 245 -14.52 -9.46 -5.37
C MET A 245 -15.10 -10.75 -5.95
N GLU A 246 -16.07 -10.67 -6.88
CA GLU A 246 -16.66 -11.81 -7.55
C GLU A 246 -15.60 -12.67 -8.26
N LYS A 247 -14.71 -12.02 -9.03
CA LYS A 247 -13.65 -12.68 -9.80
C LYS A 247 -12.40 -12.96 -8.97
N ARG A 248 -12.36 -12.51 -7.73
CA ARG A 248 -11.20 -12.59 -6.82
C ARG A 248 -9.93 -11.98 -7.45
N VAL A 249 -10.07 -10.88 -8.17
CA VAL A 249 -8.94 -10.11 -8.69
C VAL A 249 -8.34 -9.27 -7.56
N GLY A 250 -7.01 -9.34 -7.38
CA GLY A 250 -6.33 -8.58 -6.34
C GLY A 250 -6.37 -7.07 -6.62
N VAL A 251 -6.59 -6.26 -5.57
CA VAL A 251 -6.75 -4.81 -5.69
C VAL A 251 -5.66 -4.06 -4.94
N LEU A 252 -4.89 -3.27 -5.67
CA LEU A 252 -3.96 -2.30 -5.15
C LEU A 252 -4.60 -0.91 -5.23
N ASN A 253 -4.84 -0.28 -4.10
CA ASN A 253 -5.36 1.08 -4.06
C ASN A 253 -4.23 2.09 -4.18
N MET A 254 -4.26 2.90 -5.24
CA MET A 254 -3.41 4.08 -5.40
C MET A 254 -4.20 5.35 -5.08
N PHE A 255 -3.48 6.41 -4.69
CA PHE A 255 -4.05 7.75 -4.47
C PHE A 255 -5.02 7.87 -3.29
N ALA A 256 -4.91 7.02 -2.28
CA ALA A 256 -5.64 7.17 -1.02
C ALA A 256 -5.47 8.59 -0.42
N VAL A 257 -4.25 9.12 -0.49
CA VAL A 257 -3.91 10.50 -0.15
C VAL A 257 -3.27 11.17 -1.34
N ARG A 258 -3.89 12.22 -1.85
CA ARG A 258 -3.35 13.12 -2.88
C ARG A 258 -3.31 14.54 -2.35
N ARG A 259 -2.93 15.48 -3.23
CA ARG A 259 -2.69 16.89 -2.87
C ARG A 259 -3.84 17.51 -2.07
N ALA A 260 -5.09 17.31 -2.52
CA ALA A 260 -6.29 17.83 -1.86
C ALA A 260 -6.54 17.20 -0.48
N LEU A 261 -6.05 15.98 -0.24
CA LEU A 261 -6.22 15.23 1.00
C LEU A 261 -4.98 15.28 1.90
N SER A 262 -3.92 15.97 1.49
CA SER A 262 -2.71 16.12 2.30
C SER A 262 -2.81 17.24 3.33
N GLN A 263 -3.66 18.25 3.07
CA GLN A 263 -3.87 19.43 3.92
C GLN A 263 -5.33 19.90 3.87
N ALA A 264 -5.81 20.47 4.98
CA ALA A 264 -7.19 20.95 5.14
C ALA A 264 -7.61 21.95 4.07
N ASP A 265 -6.73 22.91 3.73
CA ASP A 265 -7.03 23.94 2.74
C ASP A 265 -7.23 23.36 1.33
N GLY A 266 -6.51 22.28 0.99
CA GLY A 266 -6.73 21.55 -0.24
C GLY A 266 -8.14 20.96 -0.32
N LEU A 267 -8.61 20.34 0.75
CA LEU A 267 -9.98 19.82 0.82
C LEU A 267 -11.02 20.92 0.77
N ARG A 268 -10.83 22.03 1.50
CA ARG A 268 -11.72 23.20 1.45
C ARG A 268 -11.87 23.76 0.04
N GLY A 269 -10.74 23.87 -0.69
CA GLY A 269 -10.76 24.33 -2.09
C GLY A 269 -11.57 23.41 -3.00
N VAL A 270 -11.41 22.10 -2.88
CA VAL A 270 -12.20 21.12 -3.66
C VAL A 270 -13.68 21.21 -3.32
N VAL A 271 -14.05 21.29 -2.04
CA VAL A 271 -15.46 21.41 -1.62
C VAL A 271 -16.09 22.70 -2.14
N ALA A 272 -15.38 23.82 -2.09
CA ALA A 272 -15.83 25.09 -2.62
C ALA A 272 -16.11 25.01 -4.14
N ASP A 273 -15.19 24.41 -4.91
CA ASP A 273 -15.35 24.18 -6.35
C ASP A 273 -16.56 23.28 -6.67
N LEU A 274 -16.77 22.22 -5.90
CA LEU A 274 -17.93 21.33 -6.06
C LEU A 274 -19.28 22.04 -5.77
N LEU A 275 -19.30 22.89 -4.76
CA LEU A 275 -20.49 23.70 -4.42
C LEU A 275 -20.77 24.74 -5.50
N GLU A 276 -19.75 25.41 -6.03
CA GLU A 276 -19.88 26.39 -7.11
C GLU A 276 -20.41 25.74 -8.39
N LYS A 277 -19.91 24.57 -8.74
CA LYS A 277 -20.33 23.79 -9.91
C LYS A 277 -21.67 23.08 -9.72
N GLY A 278 -22.25 23.12 -8.52
CA GLY A 278 -23.48 22.42 -8.20
C GLY A 278 -23.35 20.89 -8.24
N ALA A 279 -22.13 20.37 -8.14
CA ALA A 279 -21.83 18.94 -8.10
C ALA A 279 -22.19 18.30 -6.76
N ILE A 280 -22.21 19.10 -5.70
CA ILE A 280 -22.84 18.76 -4.41
C ILE A 280 -23.90 19.83 -4.10
N PRO A 281 -25.03 19.47 -3.47
CA PRO A 281 -26.12 20.40 -3.22
C PRO A 281 -25.66 21.59 -2.35
N ARG A 282 -26.14 22.78 -2.66
CA ARG A 282 -25.96 23.94 -1.79
C ARG A 282 -26.58 23.67 -0.43
N GLY A 283 -25.82 23.89 0.63
CA GLY A 283 -26.20 23.57 2.01
C GLY A 283 -25.91 22.14 2.43
N SER A 284 -25.38 21.28 1.54
CA SER A 284 -24.98 19.92 1.91
C SER A 284 -23.90 19.89 3.01
N THR A 285 -23.10 20.95 3.14
CA THR A 285 -22.15 21.09 4.24
C THR A 285 -22.79 21.60 5.53
N ASN A 286 -24.08 22.06 5.51
CA ASN A 286 -24.78 22.65 6.64
C ASN A 286 -23.98 23.76 7.36
N GLY A 287 -23.12 24.49 6.63
CA GLY A 287 -22.20 25.47 7.19
C GLY A 287 -21.03 24.85 7.95
N GLU A 288 -20.90 23.54 7.98
CA GLU A 288 -19.75 22.88 8.57
C GLU A 288 -18.51 23.01 7.69
N ASP A 289 -17.37 23.24 8.31
CA ASP A 289 -16.08 23.03 7.69
C ASP A 289 -15.80 21.53 7.59
N LEU A 290 -15.78 20.96 6.39
CA LEU A 290 -15.67 19.52 6.19
C LEU A 290 -14.39 18.91 6.80
N PRO A 291 -13.18 19.52 6.69
CA PRO A 291 -12.03 19.06 7.44
C PRO A 291 -12.30 18.97 8.94
N ASP A 292 -12.91 19.99 9.54
CA ASP A 292 -13.25 20.00 10.96
C ASP A 292 -14.26 18.90 11.32
N PHE A 293 -15.26 18.67 10.49
CA PHE A 293 -16.21 17.57 10.65
C PHE A 293 -15.47 16.23 10.67
N ILE A 294 -14.62 15.99 9.67
CA ILE A 294 -13.85 14.74 9.58
C ILE A 294 -13.02 14.54 10.86
N TRP A 295 -12.28 15.56 11.33
CA TRP A 295 -11.47 15.45 12.55
C TRP A 295 -12.32 15.18 13.80
N ARG A 296 -13.34 15.98 14.04
CA ARG A 296 -14.16 15.88 15.27
C ARG A 296 -14.94 14.58 15.34
N GLN A 297 -15.44 14.09 14.21
CA GLN A 297 -16.35 12.95 14.18
C GLN A 297 -15.61 11.61 13.95
N SER A 298 -14.45 11.63 13.28
CA SER A 298 -13.71 10.41 12.94
C SER A 298 -12.76 9.93 14.02
N GLY A 299 -12.37 10.82 14.94
CA GLY A 299 -11.26 10.57 15.87
C GLY A 299 -9.90 10.46 15.18
N ALA A 300 -9.80 10.88 13.91
CA ALA A 300 -8.53 10.94 13.19
C ALA A 300 -7.72 12.17 13.62
N ALA A 301 -6.42 12.00 13.84
CA ALA A 301 -5.54 13.10 14.22
C ALA A 301 -5.21 14.02 13.03
N THR A 302 -5.32 13.50 11.78
CA THR A 302 -5.00 14.24 10.56
C THR A 302 -5.92 13.84 9.42
N LEU A 303 -6.05 14.70 8.40
CA LEU A 303 -6.79 14.38 7.18
C LEU A 303 -6.20 13.17 6.42
N PRO A 304 -4.87 13.04 6.25
CA PRO A 304 -4.29 11.83 5.69
C PRO A 304 -4.66 10.55 6.45
N GLU A 305 -4.71 10.58 7.78
CA GLU A 305 -5.16 9.43 8.57
C GLU A 305 -6.61 9.03 8.22
N ALA A 306 -7.52 10.00 8.17
CA ALA A 306 -8.91 9.72 7.81
C ALA A 306 -9.00 9.13 6.39
N ALA A 307 -8.24 9.66 5.43
CA ALA A 307 -8.20 9.19 4.05
C ALA A 307 -7.64 7.76 3.93
N TYR A 308 -6.55 7.43 4.66
CA TYR A 308 -6.03 6.06 4.70
C TYR A 308 -7.02 5.08 5.32
N ARG A 309 -7.64 5.44 6.44
CA ARG A 309 -8.66 4.60 7.11
C ARG A 309 -9.89 4.37 6.24
N PHE A 310 -10.31 5.39 5.49
CA PHE A 310 -11.39 5.27 4.51
C PHE A 310 -11.06 4.21 3.44
N CYS A 311 -9.88 4.29 2.84
CA CYS A 311 -9.49 3.35 1.79
C CYS A 311 -9.19 1.94 2.33
N ARG A 312 -8.52 1.85 3.50
CA ARG A 312 -8.11 0.56 4.08
C ARG A 312 -9.27 -0.36 4.40
N HIS A 313 -10.38 0.20 4.84
CA HIS A 313 -11.54 -0.58 5.29
C HIS A 313 -12.65 -0.65 4.23
N GLU A 314 -12.36 -0.22 3.01
CA GLU A 314 -13.28 -0.40 1.89
C GLU A 314 -13.29 -1.88 1.46
N PRO A 315 -14.47 -2.54 1.43
CA PRO A 315 -14.56 -3.90 0.91
C PRO A 315 -14.06 -4.00 -0.53
N GLY A 316 -13.16 -4.94 -0.79
CA GLY A 316 -12.54 -5.13 -2.11
C GLY A 316 -11.18 -4.47 -2.28
N VAL A 317 -10.69 -3.71 -1.31
CA VAL A 317 -9.30 -3.20 -1.30
C VAL A 317 -8.40 -4.15 -0.51
N ASP A 318 -7.38 -4.72 -1.15
CA ASP A 318 -6.42 -5.62 -0.49
C ASP A 318 -5.23 -4.86 0.08
N VAL A 319 -4.64 -3.94 -0.70
CA VAL A 319 -3.44 -3.18 -0.32
C VAL A 319 -3.66 -1.70 -0.56
N VAL A 320 -3.38 -0.88 0.44
CA VAL A 320 -3.33 0.59 0.30
C VAL A 320 -1.88 1.01 0.11
N LEU A 321 -1.58 1.62 -1.04
CA LEU A 321 -0.24 2.12 -1.33
C LEU A 321 -0.01 3.47 -0.66
N THR A 322 1.11 3.58 0.05
CA THR A 322 1.62 4.85 0.58
C THR A 322 2.98 5.17 -0.03
N GLY A 323 3.24 6.44 -0.32
CA GLY A 323 4.51 6.89 -0.89
C GLY A 323 4.95 8.21 -0.27
N THR A 324 6.21 8.25 0.19
CA THR A 324 6.82 9.43 0.79
C THR A 324 8.34 9.37 0.65
N GLY A 325 9.01 10.48 0.84
CA GLY A 325 10.47 10.56 1.03
C GLY A 325 10.88 10.85 2.48
N ASN A 326 9.90 10.97 3.38
CA ASN A 326 10.13 11.31 4.78
C ASN A 326 9.88 10.10 5.69
N PRO A 327 10.86 9.67 6.50
CA PRO A 327 10.75 8.52 7.42
C PRO A 327 9.62 8.65 8.44
N GLU A 328 9.37 9.85 8.97
CA GLU A 328 8.29 10.07 9.94
C GLU A 328 6.91 10.00 9.28
N HIS A 329 6.78 10.52 8.05
CA HIS A 329 5.55 10.37 7.28
C HIS A 329 5.30 8.89 6.93
N LEU A 330 6.35 8.11 6.60
CA LEU A 330 6.21 6.69 6.35
C LEU A 330 5.62 5.97 7.56
N LYS A 331 6.18 6.19 8.73
CA LYS A 331 5.71 5.61 9.99
C LYS A 331 4.25 6.01 10.27
N SER A 332 3.96 7.30 10.22
CA SER A 332 2.61 7.83 10.45
C SER A 332 1.58 7.27 9.45
N ASN A 333 1.95 7.13 8.17
CA ASN A 333 1.06 6.59 7.14
C ASN A 333 0.76 5.09 7.39
N VAL A 334 1.79 4.29 7.72
CA VAL A 334 1.61 2.87 8.06
C VAL A 334 0.73 2.73 9.31
N GLU A 335 1.00 3.50 10.36
CA GLU A 335 0.18 3.53 11.56
C GLU A 335 -1.27 3.91 11.25
N SER A 336 -1.49 4.89 10.37
CA SER A 336 -2.83 5.32 9.95
C SER A 336 -3.61 4.22 9.24
N ILE A 337 -2.95 3.46 8.35
CA ILE A 337 -3.54 2.33 7.63
C ILE A 337 -3.95 1.20 8.60
N LEU A 338 -3.22 1.04 9.71
CA LEU A 338 -3.49 0.01 10.72
C LEU A 338 -4.51 0.42 11.78
N LYS A 339 -5.03 1.64 11.74
CA LYS A 339 -6.08 2.07 12.67
C LYS A 339 -7.46 1.50 12.32
N PRO A 340 -8.38 1.43 13.29
CA PRO A 340 -9.75 0.97 13.06
C PRO A 340 -10.50 1.78 11.98
N PRO A 341 -11.57 1.23 11.40
CA PRO A 341 -12.39 1.94 10.40
C PRO A 341 -12.92 3.28 10.93
N LEU A 342 -13.26 4.17 10.01
CA LEU A 342 -13.97 5.40 10.37
C LEU A 342 -15.35 5.07 10.94
N PRO A 343 -15.90 5.91 11.86
CA PRO A 343 -17.26 5.76 12.35
C PRO A 343 -18.30 5.75 11.22
N LYS A 344 -19.36 4.96 11.39
CA LYS A 344 -20.40 4.80 10.35
C LYS A 344 -21.05 6.12 9.95
N ASN A 345 -21.31 7.02 10.89
CA ASN A 345 -21.87 8.35 10.61
C ASN A 345 -20.95 9.20 9.71
N VAL A 346 -19.63 9.06 9.88
CA VAL A 346 -18.64 9.74 9.03
C VAL A 346 -18.65 9.15 7.62
N LEU A 347 -18.65 7.82 7.51
CA LEU A 347 -18.72 7.14 6.21
C LEU A 347 -20.00 7.49 5.47
N GLN A 348 -21.16 7.50 6.16
CA GLN A 348 -22.43 7.89 5.57
C GLN A 348 -22.40 9.34 5.09
N ARG A 349 -21.83 10.24 5.88
CA ARG A 349 -21.72 11.64 5.50
C ARG A 349 -20.82 11.86 4.29
N LEU A 350 -19.70 11.14 4.22
CA LEU A 350 -18.82 11.17 3.05
C LEU A 350 -19.51 10.62 1.80
N GLU A 351 -20.33 9.58 1.95
CA GLU A 351 -21.14 9.02 0.85
C GLU A 351 -22.19 10.02 0.35
N GLU A 352 -22.89 10.72 1.24
CA GLU A 352 -23.83 11.78 0.89
C GLU A 352 -23.18 12.93 0.12
N LEU A 353 -21.92 13.24 0.42
CA LEU A 353 -21.19 14.35 -0.20
C LEU A 353 -20.53 13.95 -1.51
N PHE A 354 -19.87 12.80 -1.54
CA PHE A 354 -18.98 12.42 -2.64
C PHE A 354 -19.39 11.15 -3.36
N GLY A 355 -20.43 10.44 -2.88
CA GLY A 355 -20.80 9.12 -3.39
C GLY A 355 -21.05 9.09 -4.90
N ASP A 356 -21.52 10.18 -5.50
CA ASP A 356 -21.76 10.30 -6.94
C ASP A 356 -20.61 10.95 -7.72
N VAL A 357 -19.55 11.35 -7.05
CA VAL A 357 -18.39 11.97 -7.70
C VAL A 357 -17.50 10.89 -8.34
N ASP A 358 -17.31 10.99 -9.66
CA ASP A 358 -16.53 10.05 -10.47
C ASP A 358 -15.49 10.73 -11.39
N TYR A 359 -15.28 12.04 -11.23
CA TYR A 359 -14.41 12.85 -12.10
C TYR A 359 -13.26 13.53 -11.35
N LEU A 360 -13.22 13.47 -10.02
CA LEU A 360 -12.14 14.02 -9.22
C LEU A 360 -11.01 13.01 -9.04
N THR A 361 -9.80 13.51 -9.04
CA THR A 361 -8.62 12.69 -8.75
C THR A 361 -7.95 13.02 -7.43
N GLY A 362 -8.32 14.14 -6.79
CA GLY A 362 -7.71 14.65 -5.57
C GLY A 362 -6.39 15.41 -5.80
N ASN A 363 -6.11 15.83 -7.04
CA ASN A 363 -4.95 16.68 -7.38
C ASN A 363 -5.20 18.14 -7.07
#